data_1d863a1682f24d15f21f5ba824c81f11
#
_entry.id   1d863a1682f24d15f21f5ba824c81f11
#
_cell.length_a   1.000
_cell.length_b   1.000
_cell.length_c   1.000
_cell.angle_alpha   90.00
_cell.angle_beta   90.00
_cell.angle_gamma   90.00
#
_symmetry.space_group_name_H-M   'P 1'
#
loop_
_entity.id
_entity.type
_entity.pdbx_description
1 polymer ?
#
loop_
_entity_poly.entity_id
_entity_poly.type
_entity_poly.pdbx_seq_one_letter_code
_entity_poly.pdbx_strand_id
1 'polypeptide(L)'
;MSKVRTRFAPSPTGRMHVGNLRTALYAYLIAKHEGGDFMLRIEDTDQERFMDGALEIIYRTLEKTGLIHDEGPDKDGGYGPYVQSERNKSGLYLKYAKQLIEQGDAYYCFCDKERLDSLKSTVSESGTEIRVYDKHCLSLSKEEIEANLAAGKPYVIRINMPTEGTTTFHDEIYGDITVNNAELDDMILIKSDGYPTYNFANVVDDHLMNITHVVRGNEYLSSAPKYNRLYEAFGWEPPVYVHCPLITDENHKKLSKRCGHSSYEDLIEQGFISEAVVNYVALLGWCPQDNQEIFSLEELVKAFDYHHMSKSPAVFDVQKLKWMNSEYMKMMDFDTFYDMAEHYIRKVI
;
A
#
# COMPACT_ATOMS: atom_id res chain seq x y z
N MET A 1 3.96 -19.08 17.55
CA MET A 1 4.00 -18.13 16.43
C MET A 1 3.38 -16.83 16.91
N SER A 2 3.89 -15.69 16.50
CA SER A 2 3.24 -14.39 16.77
C SER A 2 1.88 -14.33 16.08
N LYS A 3 0.92 -13.64 16.67
CA LYS A 3 -0.40 -13.42 16.07
C LYS A 3 -0.24 -12.76 14.69
N VAL A 4 -0.96 -13.23 13.68
CA VAL A 4 -0.95 -12.58 12.35
C VAL A 4 -1.53 -11.16 12.46
N ARG A 5 -0.82 -10.19 11.88
CA ARG A 5 -1.23 -8.79 11.86
C ARG A 5 -1.03 -8.24 10.46
N THR A 6 -2.11 -7.75 9.90
CA THR A 6 -2.11 -7.09 8.59
C THR A 6 -2.57 -5.65 8.72
N ARG A 7 -2.36 -4.86 7.70
CA ARG A 7 -2.86 -3.48 7.66
C ARG A 7 -3.41 -3.12 6.29
N PHE A 8 -4.48 -2.33 6.29
CA PHE A 8 -4.85 -1.46 5.21
C PHE A 8 -4.28 -0.07 5.50
N ALA A 9 -3.50 0.47 4.59
CA ALA A 9 -2.75 1.70 4.81
C ALA A 9 -2.97 2.71 3.67
N PRO A 10 -4.21 3.23 3.53
CA PRO A 10 -4.56 4.13 2.46
C PRO A 10 -4.03 5.54 2.69
N SER A 11 -3.65 6.21 1.59
CA SER A 11 -3.54 7.67 1.57
C SER A 11 -4.93 8.29 1.39
N PRO A 12 -5.29 9.36 2.13
CA PRO A 12 -6.62 9.98 2.09
C PRO A 12 -6.77 10.86 0.83
N THR A 13 -6.96 10.24 -0.34
CA THR A 13 -6.98 10.90 -1.66
C THR A 13 -8.32 10.83 -2.38
N GLY A 14 -9.41 10.54 -1.67
CA GLY A 14 -10.78 10.52 -2.19
C GLY A 14 -11.37 9.11 -2.36
N ARG A 15 -12.15 8.87 -3.43
CA ARG A 15 -12.88 7.62 -3.66
C ARG A 15 -11.95 6.40 -3.66
N MET A 16 -12.44 5.28 -3.10
CA MET A 16 -11.65 4.07 -2.97
C MET A 16 -11.56 3.30 -4.29
N HIS A 17 -10.40 3.34 -4.93
CA HIS A 17 -10.14 2.56 -6.15
C HIS A 17 -10.31 1.05 -5.88
N VAL A 18 -10.85 0.31 -6.86
CA VAL A 18 -11.06 -1.15 -6.77
C VAL A 18 -9.78 -1.89 -6.37
N GLY A 19 -8.62 -1.45 -6.85
CA GLY A 19 -7.33 -2.02 -6.44
C GLY A 19 -7.02 -1.83 -4.96
N ASN A 20 -7.36 -0.68 -4.38
CA ASN A 20 -7.20 -0.42 -2.95
C ASN A 20 -8.19 -1.23 -2.13
N LEU A 21 -9.45 -1.35 -2.59
CA LEU A 21 -10.44 -2.21 -1.95
C LEU A 21 -9.98 -3.67 -1.95
N ARG A 22 -9.42 -4.18 -3.06
CA ARG A 22 -8.86 -5.53 -3.12
C ARG A 22 -7.72 -5.72 -2.12
N THR A 23 -6.82 -4.74 -2.03
CA THR A 23 -5.70 -4.79 -1.08
C THR A 23 -6.22 -4.83 0.37
N ALA A 24 -7.23 -4.00 0.69
CA ALA A 24 -7.89 -4.00 2.00
C ALA A 24 -8.56 -5.36 2.28
N LEU A 25 -9.31 -5.88 1.31
CA LEU A 25 -10.01 -7.17 1.41
C LEU A 25 -9.03 -8.31 1.65
N TYR A 26 -7.97 -8.43 0.86
CA TYR A 26 -7.00 -9.50 1.03
C TYR A 26 -6.24 -9.41 2.37
N ALA A 27 -5.88 -8.20 2.81
CA ALA A 27 -5.30 -8.00 4.13
C ALA A 27 -6.27 -8.43 5.25
N TYR A 28 -7.56 -8.07 5.12
CA TYR A 28 -8.62 -8.50 6.03
C TYR A 28 -8.78 -10.04 6.04
N LEU A 29 -8.87 -10.66 4.85
CA LEU A 29 -9.06 -12.11 4.73
C LEU A 29 -7.90 -12.88 5.34
N ILE A 30 -6.64 -12.49 5.08
CA ILE A 30 -5.45 -13.09 5.70
C ILE A 30 -5.53 -13.00 7.23
N ALA A 31 -5.78 -11.80 7.77
CA ALA A 31 -5.86 -11.60 9.21
C ALA A 31 -6.95 -12.47 9.84
N LYS A 32 -8.16 -12.44 9.28
CA LYS A 32 -9.31 -13.13 9.86
C LYS A 32 -9.23 -14.66 9.70
N HIS A 33 -8.67 -15.14 8.59
CA HIS A 33 -8.41 -16.58 8.38
C HIS A 33 -7.50 -17.14 9.48
N GLU A 34 -6.46 -16.41 9.84
CA GLU A 34 -5.48 -16.82 10.86
C GLU A 34 -5.86 -16.40 12.29
N GLY A 35 -7.08 -15.91 12.52
CA GLY A 35 -7.51 -15.40 13.82
C GLY A 35 -6.70 -14.21 14.32
N GLY A 36 -6.15 -13.43 13.40
CA GLY A 36 -5.30 -12.28 13.62
C GLY A 36 -6.02 -10.94 13.67
N ASP A 37 -5.25 -9.86 13.58
CA ASP A 37 -5.75 -8.48 13.62
C ASP A 37 -5.59 -7.80 12.26
N PHE A 38 -6.65 -7.09 11.83
CA PHE A 38 -6.66 -6.22 10.68
C PHE A 38 -6.66 -4.77 11.14
N MET A 39 -5.60 -4.02 10.82
CA MET A 39 -5.37 -2.63 11.25
C MET A 39 -5.69 -1.64 10.13
N LEU A 40 -6.22 -0.49 10.49
CA LEU A 40 -6.31 0.69 9.63
C LEU A 40 -5.23 1.70 10.02
N ARG A 41 -4.33 2.05 9.08
CA ARG A 41 -3.35 3.13 9.23
C ARG A 41 -3.53 4.16 8.12
N ILE A 42 -3.55 5.44 8.46
CA ILE A 42 -3.69 6.52 7.48
C ILE A 42 -2.30 7.04 7.11
N GLU A 43 -1.97 6.96 5.83
CA GLU A 43 -0.68 7.38 5.28
C GLU A 43 -0.83 8.73 4.57
N ASP A 44 -0.71 9.80 5.33
CA ASP A 44 -0.90 11.20 4.95
C ASP A 44 0.41 12.01 4.93
N THR A 45 1.55 11.36 4.70
CA THR A 45 2.86 12.04 4.62
C THR A 45 3.00 12.99 3.44
N ASP A 46 2.14 12.83 2.42
CA ASP A 46 2.00 13.74 1.28
C ASP A 46 0.82 14.71 1.54
N GLN A 47 1.11 15.81 2.23
CA GLN A 47 0.11 16.80 2.63
C GLN A 47 -0.52 17.55 1.46
N GLU A 48 0.14 17.59 0.28
CA GLU A 48 -0.39 18.24 -0.93
C GLU A 48 -1.54 17.42 -1.56
N ARG A 49 -1.58 16.12 -1.30
CA ARG A 49 -2.60 15.21 -1.81
C ARG A 49 -3.76 14.96 -0.85
N PHE A 50 -3.68 15.50 0.34
CA PHE A 50 -4.76 15.37 1.32
C PHE A 50 -6.05 15.97 0.79
N MET A 51 -7.16 15.22 0.89
CA MET A 51 -8.49 15.68 0.52
C MET A 51 -9.41 15.66 1.74
N ASP A 52 -10.05 16.78 2.01
CA ASP A 52 -11.07 16.86 3.07
C ASP A 52 -12.18 15.83 2.81
N GLY A 53 -12.63 15.15 3.85
CA GLY A 53 -13.66 14.12 3.76
C GLY A 53 -13.17 12.75 3.24
N ALA A 54 -11.91 12.60 2.85
CA ALA A 54 -11.41 11.32 2.35
C ALA A 54 -11.36 10.24 3.43
N LEU A 55 -11.12 10.62 4.68
CA LEU A 55 -11.10 9.70 5.81
C LEU A 55 -12.50 9.11 6.07
N GLU A 56 -13.54 9.93 6.02
CA GLU A 56 -14.93 9.50 6.13
C GLU A 56 -15.34 8.55 5.01
N ILE A 57 -14.83 8.76 3.79
CA ILE A 57 -15.04 7.83 2.67
C ILE A 57 -14.40 6.48 2.98
N ILE A 58 -13.17 6.45 3.51
CA ILE A 58 -12.48 5.22 3.88
C ILE A 58 -13.30 4.45 4.94
N TYR A 59 -13.69 5.09 6.04
CA TYR A 59 -14.48 4.45 7.08
C TYR A 59 -15.80 3.91 6.56
N ARG A 60 -16.56 4.73 5.83
CA ARG A 60 -17.83 4.34 5.25
C ARG A 60 -17.69 3.16 4.29
N THR A 61 -16.61 3.12 3.49
CA THR A 61 -16.39 2.02 2.56
C THR A 61 -16.05 0.74 3.32
N LEU A 62 -15.17 0.80 4.31
CA LEU A 62 -14.85 -0.36 5.15
C LEU A 62 -16.09 -0.89 5.88
N GLU A 63 -16.92 0.00 6.45
CA GLU A 63 -18.18 -0.38 7.09
C GLU A 63 -19.14 -1.07 6.11
N LYS A 64 -19.39 -0.45 4.94
CA LYS A 64 -20.33 -0.99 3.95
C LYS A 64 -19.87 -2.30 3.32
N THR A 65 -18.55 -2.53 3.26
CA THR A 65 -17.98 -3.77 2.74
C THR A 65 -17.79 -4.84 3.81
N GLY A 66 -18.08 -4.54 5.08
CA GLY A 66 -17.90 -5.45 6.22
C GLY A 66 -16.43 -5.65 6.63
N LEU A 67 -15.49 -4.88 6.07
CA LEU A 67 -14.07 -4.97 6.39
C LEU A 67 -13.73 -4.20 7.66
N ILE A 68 -14.31 -4.63 8.77
CA ILE A 68 -14.17 -3.93 10.06
C ILE A 68 -12.78 -4.14 10.63
N HIS A 69 -12.04 -3.06 10.82
CA HIS A 69 -10.73 -3.10 11.44
C HIS A 69 -10.80 -3.33 12.96
N ASP A 70 -9.78 -4.00 13.49
CA ASP A 70 -9.66 -4.29 14.93
C ASP A 70 -9.07 -3.10 15.67
N GLU A 71 -8.21 -2.33 15.01
CA GLU A 71 -7.56 -1.14 15.52
C GLU A 71 -7.28 -0.13 14.40
N GLY A 72 -7.25 1.13 14.75
CA GLY A 72 -7.07 2.24 13.83
C GLY A 72 -7.18 3.59 14.54
N PRO A 73 -7.30 4.71 13.79
CA PRO A 73 -7.37 6.06 14.39
C PRO A 73 -8.56 6.27 15.33
N ASP A 74 -9.64 5.55 15.13
CA ASP A 74 -10.89 5.57 15.91
C ASP A 74 -10.97 4.49 16.98
N LYS A 75 -10.03 3.52 16.98
CA LYS A 75 -10.01 2.37 17.87
C LYS A 75 -8.59 1.98 18.23
N ASP A 76 -8.09 2.49 19.34
CA ASP A 76 -6.71 2.25 19.78
C ASP A 76 -6.50 0.79 20.22
N GLY A 77 -5.48 0.15 19.62
CA GLY A 77 -4.98 -1.18 20.00
C GLY A 77 -3.63 -1.13 20.73
N GLY A 78 -3.15 0.06 21.11
CA GLY A 78 -1.89 0.25 21.82
C GLY A 78 -0.68 0.51 20.92
N TYR A 79 -0.88 0.71 19.62
CA TYR A 79 0.18 0.98 18.63
C TYR A 79 0.09 2.39 18.03
N GLY A 80 -0.88 3.19 18.49
CA GLY A 80 -1.12 4.54 17.99
C GLY A 80 0.05 5.52 18.21
N PRO A 81 -0.05 6.71 17.61
CA PRO A 81 -1.06 7.15 16.65
C PRO A 81 -1.08 6.34 15.36
N TYR A 82 -2.28 6.18 14.74
CA TYR A 82 -2.44 5.43 13.47
C TYR A 82 -2.49 6.35 12.25
N VAL A 83 -2.21 7.64 12.44
CA VAL A 83 -2.09 8.64 11.37
C VAL A 83 -0.63 9.08 11.29
N GLN A 84 -0.02 8.97 10.12
CA GLN A 84 1.44 9.21 9.98
C GLN A 84 1.85 10.65 10.29
N SER A 85 1.04 11.65 9.94
CA SER A 85 1.33 13.04 10.30
C SER A 85 1.35 13.26 11.82
N GLU A 86 0.51 12.55 12.58
CA GLU A 86 0.52 12.61 14.06
C GLU A 86 1.77 11.93 14.62
N ARG A 87 2.17 10.79 14.06
CA ARG A 87 3.43 10.13 14.42
C ARG A 87 4.63 11.01 14.12
N ASN A 88 4.61 11.73 12.99
CA ASN A 88 5.67 12.68 12.63
C ASN A 88 5.83 13.80 13.64
N LYS A 89 4.74 14.34 14.20
CA LYS A 89 4.76 15.39 15.24
C LYS A 89 5.52 14.96 16.50
N SER A 90 5.56 13.67 16.82
CA SER A 90 6.35 13.15 17.95
C SER A 90 7.86 13.06 17.66
N GLY A 91 8.30 13.36 16.45
CA GLY A 91 9.70 13.22 16.02
C GLY A 91 10.13 11.78 15.76
N LEU A 92 9.19 10.83 15.70
CA LEU A 92 9.45 9.40 15.58
C LEU A 92 10.35 9.07 14.39
N TYR A 93 9.95 9.49 13.19
CA TYR A 93 10.69 9.16 11.98
C TYR A 93 12.07 9.79 11.95
N LEU A 94 12.20 11.05 12.39
CA LEU A 94 13.49 11.71 12.46
C LEU A 94 14.44 11.00 13.45
N LYS A 95 13.91 10.46 14.56
CA LYS A 95 14.69 9.65 15.51
C LYS A 95 15.30 8.42 14.83
N TYR A 96 14.50 7.65 14.08
CA TYR A 96 14.98 6.46 13.37
C TYR A 96 15.93 6.81 12.21
N ALA A 97 15.68 7.90 11.49
CA ALA A 97 16.59 8.37 10.45
C ALA A 97 17.96 8.77 11.03
N LYS A 98 17.99 9.43 12.20
CA LYS A 98 19.23 9.77 12.90
C LYS A 98 19.96 8.53 13.42
N GLN A 99 19.25 7.52 13.89
CA GLN A 99 19.85 6.23 14.26
C GLN A 99 20.61 5.61 13.06
N LEU A 100 20.03 5.62 11.86
CA LEU A 100 20.71 5.13 10.65
C LEU A 100 21.94 5.99 10.29
N ILE A 101 21.91 7.32 10.54
CA ILE A 101 23.08 8.17 10.33
C ILE A 101 24.20 7.79 11.31
N GLU A 102 23.88 7.56 12.58
CA GLU A 102 24.85 7.15 13.61
C GLU A 102 25.48 5.77 13.29
N GLN A 103 24.73 4.88 12.64
CA GLN A 103 25.20 3.56 12.19
C GLN A 103 26.01 3.63 10.89
N GLY A 104 25.93 4.73 10.13
CA GLY A 104 26.57 4.86 8.81
C GLY A 104 25.69 4.37 7.64
N ASP A 105 24.43 3.96 7.92
CA ASP A 105 23.48 3.47 6.94
C ASP A 105 22.63 4.59 6.31
N ALA A 106 22.77 5.84 6.80
CA ALA A 106 22.16 7.03 6.22
C ALA A 106 23.07 8.25 6.36
N TYR A 107 22.76 9.32 5.64
CA TYR A 107 23.53 10.55 5.67
C TYR A 107 22.70 11.78 5.29
N TYR A 108 23.18 12.97 5.70
CA TYR A 108 22.61 14.26 5.30
C TYR A 108 22.99 14.59 3.86
N CYS A 109 22.02 15.02 3.07
CA CYS A 109 22.24 15.49 1.70
C CYS A 109 21.77 16.94 1.58
N PHE A 110 22.70 17.84 1.24
CA PHE A 110 22.48 19.29 1.09
C PHE A 110 22.43 19.74 -0.37
N CYS A 111 22.31 18.80 -1.31
CA CYS A 111 22.21 19.11 -2.74
C CYS A 111 20.93 19.86 -3.04
N ASP A 112 21.03 20.95 -3.78
CA ASP A 112 19.91 21.67 -4.33
C ASP A 112 19.34 21.00 -5.60
N LYS A 113 18.23 21.52 -6.09
CA LYS A 113 17.54 20.98 -7.26
C LYS A 113 18.41 21.06 -8.53
N GLU A 114 19.16 22.15 -8.71
CA GLU A 114 20.01 22.37 -9.88
C GLU A 114 21.12 21.29 -9.94
N ARG A 115 21.76 21.00 -8.79
CA ARG A 115 22.75 19.91 -8.66
C ARG A 115 22.14 18.55 -8.99
N LEU A 116 20.95 18.26 -8.45
CA LEU A 116 20.28 16.98 -8.69
C LEU A 116 19.85 16.83 -10.16
N ASP A 117 19.37 17.89 -10.80
CA ASP A 117 18.98 17.88 -12.22
C ASP A 117 20.19 17.69 -13.15
N SER A 118 21.39 18.05 -12.70
CA SER A 118 22.64 17.84 -13.46
C SER A 118 23.14 16.40 -13.47
N LEU A 119 22.56 15.50 -12.63
CA LEU A 119 22.94 14.08 -12.60
C LEU A 119 22.58 13.39 -13.90
N LYS A 120 23.51 12.62 -14.43
CA LYS A 120 23.30 11.82 -15.65
C LYS A 120 22.38 10.64 -15.33
N SER A 121 21.45 10.37 -16.24
CA SER A 121 20.70 9.11 -16.22
C SER A 121 21.54 7.97 -16.80
N THR A 122 21.31 6.78 -16.29
CA THR A 122 21.86 5.52 -16.80
C THR A 122 20.71 4.61 -17.21
N VAL A 123 21.01 3.60 -18.03
CA VAL A 123 20.01 2.61 -18.45
C VAL A 123 20.23 1.35 -17.61
N SER A 124 19.18 0.87 -16.93
CA SER A 124 19.19 -0.38 -16.17
C SER A 124 19.35 -1.60 -17.09
N GLU A 125 19.66 -2.76 -16.52
CA GLU A 125 19.69 -4.03 -17.26
C GLU A 125 18.36 -4.35 -17.94
N SER A 126 17.23 -3.88 -17.38
CA SER A 126 15.89 -4.01 -17.95
C SER A 126 15.59 -3.01 -19.08
N GLY A 127 16.54 -2.12 -19.44
CA GLY A 127 16.35 -1.08 -20.45
C GLY A 127 15.61 0.17 -19.96
N THR A 128 15.35 0.29 -18.66
CA THR A 128 14.68 1.45 -18.07
C THR A 128 15.70 2.54 -17.74
N GLU A 129 15.40 3.79 -18.11
CA GLU A 129 16.22 4.93 -17.72
C GLU A 129 16.07 5.17 -16.21
N ILE A 130 17.19 5.09 -15.50
CA ILE A 130 17.27 5.32 -14.05
C ILE A 130 18.26 6.48 -13.78
N ARG A 131 17.94 7.28 -12.79
CA ARG A 131 18.84 8.33 -12.28
C ARG A 131 19.20 7.98 -10.85
N VAL A 132 20.41 7.48 -10.66
CA VAL A 132 20.94 7.13 -9.33
C VAL A 132 21.69 8.32 -8.77
N TYR A 133 21.47 8.64 -7.50
CA TYR A 133 22.20 9.70 -6.81
C TYR A 133 23.69 9.29 -6.62
N ASP A 134 24.59 10.19 -6.96
CA ASP A 134 26.04 9.93 -7.00
C ASP A 134 26.73 9.96 -5.63
N LYS A 135 25.99 9.94 -4.55
CA LYS A 135 26.49 9.92 -3.16
C LYS A 135 27.40 11.12 -2.79
N HIS A 136 27.29 12.23 -3.51
CA HIS A 136 28.12 13.42 -3.34
C HIS A 136 28.24 13.86 -1.86
N CYS A 137 27.12 13.92 -1.13
CA CYS A 137 27.14 14.36 0.26
C CYS A 137 27.58 13.29 1.25
N LEU A 138 27.76 12.04 0.85
CA LEU A 138 28.30 10.97 1.70
C LEU A 138 29.77 11.23 2.08
N SER A 139 30.51 11.96 1.23
CA SER A 139 31.94 12.29 1.45
C SER A 139 32.17 13.54 2.31
N LEU A 140 31.11 14.22 2.76
CA LEU A 140 31.25 15.40 3.62
C LEU A 140 31.83 15.02 4.99
N SER A 141 32.78 15.83 5.47
CA SER A 141 33.33 15.66 6.83
C SER A 141 32.27 16.03 7.90
N LYS A 142 32.49 15.57 9.11
CA LYS A 142 31.61 15.88 10.25
C LYS A 142 31.53 17.39 10.49
N GLU A 143 32.64 18.10 10.36
CA GLU A 143 32.73 19.55 10.51
C GLU A 143 31.92 20.28 9.43
N GLU A 144 31.98 19.82 8.19
CA GLU A 144 31.20 20.38 7.09
C GLU A 144 29.70 20.16 7.29
N ILE A 145 29.30 18.97 7.75
CA ILE A 145 27.90 18.65 8.08
C ILE A 145 27.40 19.57 9.20
N GLU A 146 28.17 19.69 10.31
CA GLU A 146 27.81 20.55 11.44
C GLU A 146 27.73 22.01 11.03
N ALA A 147 28.65 22.51 10.21
CA ALA A 147 28.63 23.87 9.67
C ALA A 147 27.38 24.13 8.80
N ASN A 148 27.03 23.17 7.93
CA ASN A 148 25.85 23.28 7.07
C ASN A 148 24.54 23.29 7.90
N LEU A 149 24.47 22.42 8.92
CA LEU A 149 23.31 22.38 9.85
C LEU A 149 23.21 23.68 10.67
N ALA A 150 24.32 24.16 11.21
CA ALA A 150 24.39 25.43 11.97
C ALA A 150 24.02 26.64 11.12
N ALA A 151 24.35 26.64 9.83
CA ALA A 151 23.96 27.65 8.86
C ALA A 151 22.49 27.56 8.41
N GLY A 152 21.73 26.59 8.92
CA GLY A 152 20.33 26.38 8.56
C GLY A 152 20.11 25.98 7.09
N LYS A 153 21.11 25.37 6.43
CA LYS A 153 20.94 24.91 5.06
C LYS A 153 19.85 23.85 4.97
N PRO A 154 18.92 23.94 3.99
CA PRO A 154 17.97 22.88 3.72
C PRO A 154 18.67 21.55 3.45
N TYR A 155 18.15 20.47 4.00
CA TYR A 155 18.70 19.13 3.79
C TYR A 155 17.60 18.09 3.67
N VAL A 156 17.96 16.95 3.12
CA VAL A 156 17.22 15.70 3.23
C VAL A 156 18.11 14.65 3.88
N ILE A 157 17.51 13.59 4.42
CA ILE A 157 18.26 12.42 4.88
C ILE A 157 18.05 11.32 3.86
N ARG A 158 19.14 10.73 3.37
CA ARG A 158 19.14 9.60 2.44
C ARG A 158 19.67 8.35 3.09
N ILE A 159 19.12 7.20 2.71
CA ILE A 159 19.74 5.91 3.01
C ILE A 159 21.05 5.79 2.22
N ASN A 160 22.04 5.11 2.79
CA ASN A 160 23.27 4.75 2.11
C ASN A 160 23.14 3.34 1.53
N MET A 161 22.67 3.22 0.28
CA MET A 161 22.54 1.93 -0.40
C MET A 161 23.89 1.37 -0.79
N PRO A 162 24.12 0.04 -0.70
CA PRO A 162 25.32 -0.58 -1.25
C PRO A 162 25.34 -0.42 -2.77
N THR A 163 26.51 -0.26 -3.35
CA THR A 163 26.73 -0.11 -4.80
C THR A 163 27.15 -1.40 -5.50
N GLU A 164 27.55 -2.39 -4.73
CA GLU A 164 28.03 -3.69 -5.23
C GLU A 164 27.15 -4.83 -4.71
N GLY A 165 27.16 -5.95 -5.43
CA GLY A 165 26.39 -7.14 -5.07
C GLY A 165 24.92 -7.02 -5.44
N THR A 166 24.10 -7.86 -4.83
CA THR A 166 22.65 -7.97 -5.10
C THR A 166 21.84 -7.95 -3.81
N THR A 167 20.60 -7.50 -3.91
CA THR A 167 19.59 -7.62 -2.85
C THR A 167 18.49 -8.56 -3.32
N THR A 168 18.22 -9.61 -2.52
CA THR A 168 17.16 -10.59 -2.78
C THR A 168 16.10 -10.48 -1.70
N PHE A 169 14.84 -10.56 -2.09
CA PHE A 169 13.72 -10.69 -1.17
C PHE A 169 12.74 -11.75 -1.69
N HIS A 170 12.00 -12.35 -0.76
CA HIS A 170 10.95 -13.30 -1.09
C HIS A 170 9.59 -12.61 -1.11
N ASP A 171 8.81 -12.92 -2.14
CA ASP A 171 7.40 -12.54 -2.26
C ASP A 171 6.56 -13.82 -2.42
N GLU A 172 5.51 -13.96 -1.64
CA GLU A 172 4.70 -15.19 -1.64
C GLU A 172 4.06 -15.50 -3.00
N ILE A 173 3.82 -14.46 -3.82
CA ILE A 173 3.19 -14.61 -5.13
C ILE A 173 4.25 -14.71 -6.22
N TYR A 174 5.26 -13.85 -6.21
CA TYR A 174 6.24 -13.76 -7.29
C TYR A 174 7.49 -14.62 -7.05
N GLY A 175 7.69 -15.12 -5.83
CA GLY A 175 8.89 -15.89 -5.43
C GLY A 175 10.10 -15.00 -5.15
N ASP A 176 11.28 -15.56 -5.24
CA ASP A 176 12.52 -14.81 -4.98
C ASP A 176 12.81 -13.82 -6.11
N ILE A 177 12.98 -12.55 -5.72
CA ILE A 177 13.30 -11.45 -6.62
C ILE A 177 14.65 -10.88 -6.23
N THR A 178 15.58 -10.88 -7.18
CA THR A 178 16.95 -10.38 -6.99
C THR A 178 17.17 -9.18 -7.89
N VAL A 179 17.71 -8.12 -7.33
CA VAL A 179 18.10 -6.90 -8.07
C VAL A 179 19.56 -6.56 -7.83
N ASN A 180 20.21 -5.95 -8.82
CA ASN A 180 21.55 -5.43 -8.69
C ASN A 180 21.54 -4.17 -7.80
N ASN A 181 22.41 -4.12 -6.79
CA ASN A 181 22.48 -2.97 -5.89
C ASN A 181 22.87 -1.67 -6.60
N ALA A 182 23.61 -1.75 -7.71
CA ALA A 182 23.94 -0.58 -8.54
C ALA A 182 22.71 0.12 -9.15
N GLU A 183 21.55 -0.55 -9.22
CA GLU A 183 20.29 0.01 -9.68
C GLU A 183 19.44 0.61 -8.55
N LEU A 184 19.85 0.42 -7.29
CA LEU A 184 19.12 0.92 -6.13
C LEU A 184 19.59 2.34 -5.79
N ASP A 185 18.68 3.31 -5.93
CA ASP A 185 18.94 4.70 -5.58
C ASP A 185 18.96 4.91 -4.06
N ASP A 186 19.82 5.83 -3.59
CA ASP A 186 19.83 6.33 -2.21
C ASP A 186 18.54 7.13 -1.94
N MET A 187 17.45 6.42 -1.70
CA MET A 187 16.15 7.05 -1.51
C MET A 187 16.15 8.03 -0.33
N ILE A 188 15.35 9.07 -0.45
CA ILE A 188 15.14 10.01 0.65
C ILE A 188 14.32 9.34 1.74
N LEU A 189 14.77 9.43 2.98
CA LEU A 189 14.07 8.99 4.19
C LEU A 189 13.26 10.13 4.78
N ILE A 190 13.90 11.28 5.01
CA ILE A 190 13.27 12.51 5.52
C ILE A 190 13.42 13.60 4.46
N LYS A 191 12.31 14.22 4.11
CA LYS A 191 12.22 15.36 3.17
C LYS A 191 12.70 16.66 3.83
N SER A 192 12.95 17.68 3.03
CA SER A 192 13.38 19.00 3.52
C SER A 192 12.33 19.72 4.37
N ASP A 193 11.06 19.32 4.28
CA ASP A 193 9.97 19.81 5.13
C ASP A 193 9.88 19.09 6.50
N GLY A 194 10.77 18.11 6.75
CA GLY A 194 10.82 17.31 7.97
C GLY A 194 9.85 16.14 8.00
N TYR A 195 9.08 15.91 6.94
CA TYR A 195 8.24 14.73 6.83
C TYR A 195 9.03 13.54 6.26
N PRO A 196 8.71 12.30 6.70
CA PRO A 196 9.26 11.11 6.08
C PRO A 196 8.71 10.94 4.66
N THR A 197 9.44 10.24 3.80
CA THR A 197 8.85 9.71 2.59
C THR A 197 7.96 8.50 2.90
N TYR A 198 7.03 8.20 2.02
CA TYR A 198 6.21 6.99 2.08
C TYR A 198 7.07 5.74 2.32
N ASN A 199 8.15 5.58 1.55
CA ASN A 199 9.01 4.42 1.59
C ASN A 199 9.70 4.20 2.94
N PHE A 200 9.97 5.25 3.69
CA PHE A 200 10.57 5.16 5.01
C PHE A 200 9.52 4.97 6.10
N ALA A 201 8.45 5.77 6.05
CA ALA A 201 7.40 5.74 7.06
C ALA A 201 6.74 4.36 7.15
N ASN A 202 6.43 3.74 6.00
CA ASN A 202 5.76 2.43 6.01
C ASN A 202 6.61 1.33 6.67
N VAL A 203 7.94 1.31 6.46
CA VAL A 203 8.85 0.33 7.08
C VAL A 203 8.93 0.52 8.59
N VAL A 204 9.10 1.77 9.04
CA VAL A 204 9.16 2.09 10.48
C VAL A 204 7.84 1.73 11.17
N ASP A 205 6.72 2.07 10.54
CA ASP A 205 5.40 1.80 11.11
C ASP A 205 5.05 0.32 11.08
N ASP A 206 5.32 -0.39 9.98
CA ASP A 206 5.07 -1.82 9.90
C ASP A 206 5.83 -2.59 10.99
N HIS A 207 7.09 -2.22 11.24
CA HIS A 207 7.86 -2.80 12.34
C HIS A 207 7.28 -2.45 13.72
N LEU A 208 7.05 -1.17 14.00
CA LEU A 208 6.59 -0.70 15.32
C LEU A 208 5.16 -1.13 15.66
N MET A 209 4.35 -1.40 14.63
CA MET A 209 2.99 -1.91 14.78
C MET A 209 2.92 -3.45 14.69
N ASN A 210 4.08 -4.12 14.68
CA ASN A 210 4.21 -5.59 14.60
C ASN A 210 3.44 -6.19 13.42
N ILE A 211 3.46 -5.54 12.27
CA ILE A 211 2.84 -6.06 11.05
C ILE A 211 3.62 -7.28 10.57
N THR A 212 2.93 -8.40 10.41
CA THR A 212 3.52 -9.68 9.99
C THR A 212 3.38 -9.93 8.50
N HIS A 213 2.30 -9.42 7.87
CA HIS A 213 2.03 -9.60 6.44
C HIS A 213 1.69 -8.26 5.81
N VAL A 214 2.37 -7.95 4.73
CA VAL A 214 2.20 -6.73 3.95
C VAL A 214 1.56 -7.06 2.61
N VAL A 215 0.27 -6.74 2.49
CA VAL A 215 -0.48 -6.87 1.23
C VAL A 215 -0.52 -5.53 0.52
N ARG A 216 -0.14 -5.49 -0.77
CA ARG A 216 -0.16 -4.27 -1.60
C ARG A 216 -0.07 -4.59 -3.09
N GLY A 217 -0.22 -3.61 -3.96
CA GLY A 217 -0.13 -3.79 -5.40
C GLY A 217 1.29 -4.12 -5.89
N ASN A 218 1.39 -4.79 -7.03
CA ASN A 218 2.67 -5.20 -7.61
C ASN A 218 3.56 -4.02 -8.08
N GLU A 219 3.02 -2.81 -8.15
CA GLU A 219 3.82 -1.59 -8.42
C GLU A 219 4.91 -1.35 -7.36
N TYR A 220 4.78 -1.93 -6.18
CA TYR A 220 5.77 -1.83 -5.10
C TYR A 220 6.88 -2.88 -5.16
N LEU A 221 6.81 -3.85 -6.08
CA LEU A 221 7.88 -4.86 -6.25
C LEU A 221 9.24 -4.22 -6.50
N SER A 222 9.29 -3.16 -7.31
CA SER A 222 10.53 -2.42 -7.58
C SER A 222 11.09 -1.65 -6.37
N SER A 223 10.24 -1.35 -5.38
CA SER A 223 10.65 -0.66 -4.15
C SER A 223 10.98 -1.63 -3.00
N ALA A 224 10.49 -2.87 -3.06
CA ALA A 224 10.67 -3.85 -1.99
C ALA A 224 12.15 -4.14 -1.65
N PRO A 225 13.10 -4.17 -2.59
CA PRO A 225 14.52 -4.30 -2.25
C PRO A 225 15.03 -3.19 -1.33
N LYS A 226 14.56 -1.94 -1.55
CA LYS A 226 14.93 -0.79 -0.71
C LYS A 226 14.35 -0.91 0.71
N TYR A 227 13.15 -1.49 0.84
CA TYR A 227 12.57 -1.76 2.16
C TYR A 227 13.36 -2.83 2.91
N ASN A 228 13.75 -3.92 2.23
CA ASN A 228 14.57 -4.96 2.83
C ASN A 228 15.91 -4.41 3.32
N ARG A 229 16.53 -3.49 2.57
CA ARG A 229 17.75 -2.81 3.03
C ARG A 229 17.53 -1.98 4.30
N LEU A 230 16.34 -1.34 4.46
CA LEU A 230 15.99 -0.66 5.70
C LEU A 230 15.83 -1.65 6.87
N TYR A 231 15.11 -2.76 6.67
CA TYR A 231 14.97 -3.80 7.69
C TYR A 231 16.34 -4.34 8.11
N GLU A 232 17.23 -4.61 7.15
CA GLU A 232 18.59 -5.08 7.41
C GLU A 232 19.41 -4.05 8.19
N ALA A 233 19.41 -2.77 7.78
CA ALA A 233 20.13 -1.70 8.46
C ALA A 233 19.67 -1.49 9.91
N PHE A 234 18.39 -1.70 10.19
CA PHE A 234 17.86 -1.67 11.55
C PHE A 234 18.06 -2.97 12.33
N GLY A 235 18.48 -4.07 11.68
CA GLY A 235 18.50 -5.40 12.29
C GLY A 235 17.09 -5.96 12.58
N TRP A 236 16.09 -5.54 11.82
CA TRP A 236 14.70 -5.99 11.93
C TRP A 236 14.39 -7.11 10.95
N GLU A 237 13.50 -8.02 11.36
CA GLU A 237 12.96 -9.03 10.44
C GLU A 237 11.94 -8.40 9.50
N PRO A 238 12.04 -8.61 8.18
CA PRO A 238 11.03 -8.13 7.24
C PRO A 238 9.72 -8.89 7.39
N PRO A 239 8.57 -8.27 7.08
CA PRO A 239 7.28 -8.96 7.04
C PRO A 239 7.19 -9.91 5.84
N VAL A 240 6.22 -10.80 5.86
CA VAL A 240 5.81 -11.58 4.70
C VAL A 240 5.22 -10.63 3.64
N TYR A 241 5.74 -10.65 2.43
CA TYR A 241 5.25 -9.83 1.32
C TYR A 241 4.26 -10.60 0.45
N VAL A 242 3.10 -9.99 0.21
CA VAL A 242 2.05 -10.50 -0.68
C VAL A 242 1.69 -9.39 -1.67
N HIS A 243 2.32 -9.39 -2.85
CA HIS A 243 2.04 -8.40 -3.88
C HIS A 243 0.92 -8.87 -4.81
N CYS A 244 -0.17 -8.10 -4.84
CA CYS A 244 -1.33 -8.38 -5.66
C CYS A 244 -1.03 -8.07 -7.14
N PRO A 245 -1.50 -8.89 -8.11
CA PRO A 245 -1.33 -8.63 -9.53
C PRO A 245 -2.06 -7.35 -9.96
N LEU A 246 -1.66 -6.77 -11.08
CA LEU A 246 -2.32 -5.59 -11.65
C LEU A 246 -3.79 -5.92 -11.99
N ILE A 247 -4.69 -4.96 -11.79
CA ILE A 247 -6.04 -5.01 -12.36
C ILE A 247 -6.04 -4.20 -13.66
N THR A 248 -6.49 -4.82 -14.74
CA THR A 248 -6.57 -4.22 -16.08
C THR A 248 -8.01 -4.12 -16.56
N ASP A 249 -8.25 -3.29 -17.54
CA ASP A 249 -9.45 -3.32 -18.35
C ASP A 249 -9.41 -4.46 -19.38
N GLU A 250 -10.47 -4.61 -20.17
CA GLU A 250 -10.60 -5.62 -21.23
C GLU A 250 -9.52 -5.47 -22.34
N ASN A 251 -8.89 -4.31 -22.44
CA ASN A 251 -7.80 -4.03 -23.39
C ASN A 251 -6.42 -4.23 -22.75
N HIS A 252 -6.34 -4.88 -21.59
CA HIS A 252 -5.11 -5.11 -20.81
C HIS A 252 -4.38 -3.84 -20.42
N LYS A 253 -5.07 -2.69 -20.35
CA LYS A 253 -4.54 -1.44 -19.80
C LYS A 253 -4.90 -1.34 -18.33
N LYS A 254 -4.01 -0.71 -17.54
CA LYS A 254 -4.27 -0.47 -16.12
C LYS A 254 -5.64 0.18 -15.94
N LEU A 255 -6.48 -0.39 -15.07
CA LEU A 255 -7.80 0.14 -14.75
C LEU A 255 -7.66 1.59 -14.25
N SER A 256 -8.37 2.52 -14.86
CA SER A 256 -8.26 3.94 -14.58
C SER A 256 -9.62 4.58 -14.31
N LYS A 257 -9.63 5.74 -13.67
CA LYS A 257 -10.84 6.52 -13.38
C LYS A 257 -11.70 6.85 -14.62
N ARG A 258 -11.11 6.81 -15.82
CA ARG A 258 -11.83 7.09 -17.07
C ARG A 258 -12.77 5.94 -17.49
N CYS A 259 -12.60 4.76 -16.93
CA CYS A 259 -13.43 3.59 -17.26
C CYS A 259 -14.80 3.59 -16.58
N GLY A 260 -15.09 4.53 -15.66
CA GLY A 260 -16.38 4.65 -14.97
C GLY A 260 -16.71 3.55 -13.94
N HIS A 261 -15.80 2.55 -13.76
CA HIS A 261 -15.96 1.42 -12.84
C HIS A 261 -14.71 1.24 -11.96
N SER A 262 -13.98 2.33 -11.71
CA SER A 262 -12.67 2.24 -11.08
C SER A 262 -12.70 2.39 -9.57
N SER A 263 -13.79 2.88 -8.97
CA SER A 263 -13.94 3.03 -7.53
C SER A 263 -15.16 2.25 -7.01
N TYR A 264 -15.11 1.90 -5.73
CA TYR A 264 -16.23 1.27 -5.02
C TYR A 264 -17.49 2.14 -5.10
N GLU A 265 -17.35 3.43 -4.84
CA GLU A 265 -18.46 4.38 -4.86
C GLU A 265 -19.12 4.48 -6.25
N ASP A 266 -18.32 4.45 -7.33
CA ASP A 266 -18.85 4.45 -8.71
C ASP A 266 -19.69 3.19 -8.98
N LEU A 267 -19.27 2.04 -8.44
CA LEU A 267 -20.03 0.79 -8.58
C LEU A 267 -21.35 0.83 -7.80
N ILE A 268 -21.33 1.32 -6.57
CA ILE A 268 -22.57 1.46 -5.75
C ILE A 268 -23.52 2.45 -6.40
N GLU A 269 -23.04 3.58 -6.92
CA GLU A 269 -23.87 4.57 -7.64
C GLU A 269 -24.53 3.97 -8.89
N GLN A 270 -23.94 2.94 -9.50
CA GLN A 270 -24.51 2.20 -10.63
C GLN A 270 -25.46 1.08 -10.24
N GLY A 271 -25.71 0.87 -8.95
CA GLY A 271 -26.65 -0.11 -8.43
C GLY A 271 -26.06 -1.49 -8.17
N PHE A 272 -24.74 -1.61 -8.12
CA PHE A 272 -24.12 -2.85 -7.65
C PHE A 272 -24.25 -2.97 -6.12
N ILE A 273 -24.51 -4.17 -5.65
CA ILE A 273 -24.64 -4.51 -4.23
C ILE A 273 -23.25 -4.64 -3.62
N SER A 274 -23.07 -4.15 -2.40
CA SER A 274 -21.77 -4.16 -1.72
C SER A 274 -21.17 -5.57 -1.61
N GLU A 275 -21.97 -6.55 -1.23
CA GLU A 275 -21.57 -7.95 -1.09
C GLU A 275 -21.14 -8.55 -2.43
N ALA A 276 -21.85 -8.23 -3.52
CA ALA A 276 -21.47 -8.67 -4.86
C ALA A 276 -20.15 -8.04 -5.30
N VAL A 277 -19.93 -6.76 -4.99
CA VAL A 277 -18.65 -6.07 -5.27
C VAL A 277 -17.52 -6.69 -4.46
N VAL A 278 -17.70 -6.94 -3.17
CA VAL A 278 -16.69 -7.59 -2.30
C VAL A 278 -16.31 -8.96 -2.83
N ASN A 279 -17.30 -9.80 -3.12
CA ASN A 279 -17.08 -11.14 -3.66
C ASN A 279 -16.37 -11.08 -5.03
N TYR A 280 -16.82 -10.22 -5.93
CA TYR A 280 -16.18 -10.03 -7.23
C TYR A 280 -14.71 -9.59 -7.10
N VAL A 281 -14.45 -8.63 -6.23
CA VAL A 281 -13.09 -8.12 -5.96
C VAL A 281 -12.19 -9.19 -5.37
N ALA A 282 -12.74 -10.09 -4.53
CA ALA A 282 -11.98 -11.23 -4.01
C ALA A 282 -11.48 -12.15 -5.12
N LEU A 283 -12.25 -12.35 -6.18
CA LEU A 283 -11.87 -13.20 -7.33
C LEU A 283 -10.96 -12.48 -8.34
N LEU A 284 -10.63 -11.21 -8.16
CA LEU A 284 -9.69 -10.49 -9.02
C LEU A 284 -8.24 -10.84 -8.68
N GLY A 285 -7.78 -11.98 -9.19
CA GLY A 285 -6.42 -12.47 -9.03
C GLY A 285 -6.26 -13.57 -7.98
N TRP A 286 -7.34 -14.00 -7.33
CA TRP A 286 -7.38 -15.19 -6.50
C TRP A 286 -8.35 -16.22 -7.10
N CYS A 287 -8.01 -17.50 -7.01
CA CYS A 287 -8.83 -18.61 -7.49
C CYS A 287 -9.09 -19.57 -6.32
N PRO A 288 -10.37 -19.82 -5.97
CA PRO A 288 -10.69 -20.83 -4.96
C PRO A 288 -10.31 -22.23 -5.43
N GLN A 289 -10.11 -23.16 -4.50
CA GLN A 289 -9.73 -24.55 -4.82
C GLN A 289 -10.86 -25.34 -5.48
N ASP A 290 -12.09 -24.92 -5.26
CA ASP A 290 -13.29 -25.44 -5.93
C ASP A 290 -13.82 -24.45 -6.97
N ASN A 291 -14.89 -24.80 -7.65
CA ASN A 291 -15.51 -23.95 -8.67
C ASN A 291 -16.56 -23.00 -8.08
N GLN A 292 -16.54 -22.74 -6.76
CA GLN A 292 -17.46 -21.79 -6.13
C GLN A 292 -17.13 -20.37 -6.58
N GLU A 293 -18.12 -19.61 -6.99
CA GLU A 293 -17.97 -18.21 -7.40
C GLU A 293 -18.75 -17.24 -6.50
N ILE A 294 -19.75 -17.70 -5.77
CA ILE A 294 -20.57 -16.87 -4.89
C ILE A 294 -20.21 -17.21 -3.45
N PHE A 295 -19.74 -16.20 -2.71
CA PHE A 295 -19.26 -16.32 -1.34
C PHE A 295 -19.80 -15.21 -0.46
N SER A 296 -20.30 -15.51 0.70
CA SER A 296 -20.37 -14.54 1.78
C SER A 296 -18.98 -14.11 2.25
N LEU A 297 -18.88 -12.99 2.96
CA LEU A 297 -17.60 -12.56 3.53
C LEU A 297 -17.02 -13.60 4.51
N GLU A 298 -17.87 -14.28 5.29
CA GLU A 298 -17.45 -15.34 6.20
C GLU A 298 -16.91 -16.57 5.46
N GLU A 299 -17.52 -16.93 4.33
CA GLU A 299 -17.01 -18.01 3.47
C GLU A 299 -15.69 -17.62 2.81
N LEU A 300 -15.54 -16.37 2.36
CA LEU A 300 -14.27 -15.84 1.87
C LEU A 300 -13.17 -15.94 2.93
N VAL A 301 -13.44 -15.56 4.17
CA VAL A 301 -12.48 -15.69 5.28
C VAL A 301 -12.02 -17.13 5.45
N LYS A 302 -12.92 -18.11 5.31
CA LYS A 302 -12.58 -19.54 5.46
C LYS A 302 -11.83 -20.12 4.27
N ALA A 303 -12.16 -19.66 3.06
CA ALA A 303 -11.65 -20.24 1.81
C ALA A 303 -10.36 -19.55 1.31
N PHE A 304 -10.10 -18.32 1.74
CA PHE A 304 -9.02 -17.51 1.17
C PHE A 304 -7.66 -18.05 1.57
N ASP A 305 -6.86 -18.36 0.56
CA ASP A 305 -5.45 -18.72 0.69
C ASP A 305 -4.66 -17.92 -0.37
N TYR A 306 -3.79 -17.03 0.08
CA TYR A 306 -3.01 -16.18 -0.82
C TYR A 306 -2.02 -16.94 -1.71
N HIS A 307 -1.65 -18.18 -1.35
CA HIS A 307 -0.83 -19.03 -2.22
C HIS A 307 -1.55 -19.43 -3.53
N HIS A 308 -2.88 -19.29 -3.59
CA HIS A 308 -3.67 -19.49 -4.80
C HIS A 308 -3.89 -18.20 -5.61
N MET A 309 -3.15 -17.13 -5.32
CA MET A 309 -3.16 -15.92 -6.12
C MET A 309 -2.35 -16.08 -7.40
N SER A 310 -2.87 -15.49 -8.49
CA SER A 310 -2.21 -15.48 -9.80
C SER A 310 -1.11 -14.42 -9.86
N LYS A 311 -0.02 -14.71 -10.58
CA LYS A 311 1.01 -13.72 -10.97
C LYS A 311 0.54 -12.83 -12.13
N SER A 312 -0.40 -13.31 -12.92
CA SER A 312 -0.89 -12.61 -14.11
C SER A 312 -1.88 -11.50 -13.74
N PRO A 313 -1.91 -10.41 -14.51
CA PRO A 313 -2.91 -9.36 -14.33
C PRO A 313 -4.33 -9.92 -14.35
N ALA A 314 -5.20 -9.39 -13.49
CA ALA A 314 -6.62 -9.72 -13.45
C ALA A 314 -7.40 -8.73 -14.32
N VAL A 315 -8.23 -9.25 -15.22
CA VAL A 315 -9.09 -8.41 -16.06
C VAL A 315 -10.38 -8.07 -15.30
N PHE A 316 -10.70 -6.78 -15.24
CA PHE A 316 -11.97 -6.31 -14.69
C PHE A 316 -13.10 -6.52 -15.71
N ASP A 317 -13.89 -7.56 -15.52
CA ASP A 317 -15.01 -7.95 -16.36
C ASP A 317 -16.33 -7.47 -15.76
N VAL A 318 -16.90 -6.40 -16.34
CA VAL A 318 -18.19 -5.83 -15.91
C VAL A 318 -19.36 -6.80 -16.12
N GLN A 319 -19.29 -7.68 -17.13
CA GLN A 319 -20.37 -8.63 -17.36
C GLN A 319 -20.40 -9.71 -16.28
N LYS A 320 -19.23 -10.19 -15.86
CA LYS A 320 -19.12 -11.09 -14.71
C LYS A 320 -19.64 -10.44 -13.43
N LEU A 321 -19.27 -9.18 -13.18
CA LEU A 321 -19.79 -8.44 -12.01
C LEU A 321 -21.32 -8.28 -12.07
N LYS A 322 -21.91 -7.97 -13.24
CA LYS A 322 -23.36 -7.90 -13.40
C LYS A 322 -24.04 -9.23 -13.14
N TRP A 323 -23.47 -10.32 -13.62
CA TRP A 323 -23.97 -11.66 -13.34
C TRP A 323 -23.94 -11.94 -11.84
N MET A 324 -22.83 -11.75 -11.19
CA MET A 324 -22.71 -11.96 -9.73
C MET A 324 -23.72 -11.09 -8.96
N ASN A 325 -23.85 -9.82 -9.33
CA ASN A 325 -24.82 -8.92 -8.72
C ASN A 325 -26.25 -9.46 -8.84
N SER A 326 -26.60 -10.04 -9.98
CA SER A 326 -27.94 -10.64 -10.18
C SER A 326 -28.13 -11.88 -9.31
N GLU A 327 -27.08 -12.69 -9.06
CA GLU A 327 -27.18 -13.84 -8.16
C GLU A 327 -27.45 -13.38 -6.71
N TYR A 328 -26.76 -12.32 -6.23
CA TYR A 328 -27.04 -11.74 -4.92
C TYR A 328 -28.45 -11.16 -4.81
N MET A 329 -28.97 -10.49 -5.86
CA MET A 329 -30.35 -10.01 -5.90
C MET A 329 -31.38 -11.13 -5.76
N LYS A 330 -31.13 -12.29 -6.38
CA LYS A 330 -32.02 -13.46 -6.29
C LYS A 330 -32.05 -14.09 -4.90
N MET A 331 -31.00 -13.90 -4.10
CA MET A 331 -30.93 -14.41 -2.73
C MET A 331 -31.61 -13.51 -1.70
N MET A 332 -31.96 -12.27 -2.08
CA MET A 332 -32.65 -11.33 -1.20
C MET A 332 -34.11 -11.68 -1.02
N ASP A 333 -34.66 -11.40 0.15
CA ASP A 333 -36.12 -11.35 0.33
C ASP A 333 -36.71 -10.16 -0.42
N PHE A 334 -38.02 -10.23 -0.69
CA PHE A 334 -38.72 -9.24 -1.50
C PHE A 334 -38.66 -7.82 -0.91
N ASP A 335 -38.82 -7.69 0.39
CA ASP A 335 -38.88 -6.39 1.05
C ASP A 335 -37.50 -5.70 0.99
N THR A 336 -36.43 -6.40 1.30
CA THR A 336 -35.04 -5.92 1.15
C THR A 336 -34.77 -5.49 -0.28
N PHE A 337 -35.13 -6.34 -1.26
CA PHE A 337 -34.91 -6.02 -2.68
C PHE A 337 -35.75 -4.79 -3.09
N TYR A 338 -36.99 -4.70 -2.64
CA TYR A 338 -37.89 -3.56 -2.98
C TYR A 338 -37.33 -2.25 -2.43
N ASP A 339 -36.94 -2.22 -1.17
CA ASP A 339 -36.35 -1.03 -0.53
C ASP A 339 -35.12 -0.52 -1.25
N MET A 340 -34.22 -1.44 -1.68
CA MET A 340 -33.06 -1.09 -2.46
C MET A 340 -33.40 -0.60 -3.87
N ALA A 341 -34.37 -1.22 -4.53
CA ALA A 341 -34.77 -0.93 -5.90
C ALA A 341 -35.63 0.33 -6.01
N GLU A 342 -36.38 0.70 -4.96
CA GLU A 342 -37.39 1.79 -4.97
C GLU A 342 -36.79 3.10 -5.49
N HIS A 343 -35.61 3.46 -5.05
CA HIS A 343 -34.94 4.68 -5.49
C HIS A 343 -34.66 4.70 -7.01
N TYR A 344 -34.33 3.57 -7.60
CA TYR A 344 -34.09 3.45 -9.05
C TYR A 344 -35.41 3.40 -9.80
N ILE A 345 -36.42 2.69 -9.28
CA ILE A 345 -37.76 2.59 -9.87
C ILE A 345 -38.44 3.96 -9.94
N ARG A 346 -38.37 4.76 -8.85
CA ARG A 346 -38.92 6.12 -8.79
C ARG A 346 -38.24 7.11 -9.75
N LYS A 347 -37.08 6.81 -10.28
CA LYS A 347 -36.41 7.64 -11.30
C LYS A 347 -36.91 7.37 -12.73
N VAL A 348 -37.56 6.25 -12.94
CA VAL A 348 -38.02 5.80 -14.26
C VAL A 348 -39.53 5.93 -14.45
N ILE A 349 -40.29 5.93 -13.35
CA ILE A 349 -41.72 6.13 -13.31
C ILE A 349 -42.03 7.56 -12.82
#